data_e11d3fe60bcab6950c0253624b65777e
#
_entry.id   e11d3fe60bcab6950c0253624b65777e
#
_cell.length_a   1.000
_cell.length_b   1.000
_cell.length_c   1.000
_cell.angle_alpha   90.00
_cell.angle_beta   90.00
_cell.angle_gamma   90.00
#
_symmetry.space_group_name_H-M   'P 1'
#
loop_
_entity.id
_entity.type
_entity.pdbx_description
1 polymer ?
#
loop_
_entity_poly.entity_id
_entity_poly.type
_entity_poly.pdbx_seq_one_letter_code
_entity_poly.pdbx_strand_id
1 'polypeptide(L)'
;ETTEAVTTMDVAEADAMEAPMAESSAGEAISTPDIPAAAPKIAYVYSYGFRVARDQIAPLQERHADMCIKLGPLTCQVRSLQQNGAEDDYGYGELQLSVAADKAREFGRELVAATEKAGGDQVASSIEGEDLSKQIVDTEARLRSREVLRDRLMEVLRTRKGSVQELVEAERGVAQVNEEIDQARSWLQEMRGRVAYSRITVTYQSQGAGP
;
A
#
# COMPACT_ATOMS: atom_id res chain seq x y z
N GLU A 1 -21.99 -64.17 -23.06
CA GLU A 1 -21.34 -65.45 -23.39
C GLU A 1 -19.88 -65.35 -23.11
N THR A 2 -19.57 -66.14 -22.15
CA THR A 2 -18.46 -67.07 -21.81
C THR A 2 -17.21 -66.36 -21.28
N THR A 3 -17.00 -66.48 -20.02
CA THR A 3 -16.49 -67.60 -19.19
C THR A 3 -14.98 -67.53 -18.91
N GLU A 4 -14.67 -67.29 -17.65
CA GLU A 4 -13.73 -67.99 -16.75
C GLU A 4 -12.31 -68.31 -17.22
N ALA A 5 -11.35 -67.87 -16.35
CA ALA A 5 -10.56 -68.89 -15.65
C ALA A 5 -9.71 -68.26 -14.53
N VAL A 6 -10.02 -68.71 -13.33
CA VAL A 6 -9.21 -68.66 -12.10
C VAL A 6 -8.05 -69.64 -12.25
N THR A 7 -6.85 -69.23 -11.85
CA THR A 7 -5.82 -70.19 -11.45
C THR A 7 -5.06 -69.65 -10.25
N THR A 8 -5.33 -70.31 -9.14
CA THR A 8 -4.53 -70.33 -7.90
C THR A 8 -3.33 -71.23 -8.08
N MET A 9 -2.24 -70.91 -7.40
CA MET A 9 -1.17 -71.76 -6.79
C MET A 9 0.16 -71.00 -6.84
N ASP A 10 1.03 -70.98 -5.91
CA ASP A 10 1.32 -71.78 -4.74
C ASP A 10 2.32 -71.04 -3.85
N VAL A 11 2.31 -71.36 -2.60
CA VAL A 11 3.22 -70.88 -1.56
C VAL A 11 4.59 -71.50 -1.73
N ALA A 12 5.61 -70.68 -1.65
CA ALA A 12 6.94 -71.16 -1.26
C ALA A 12 7.60 -70.15 -0.32
N GLU A 13 7.65 -70.61 0.90
CA GLU A 13 8.43 -70.13 2.02
C GLU A 13 9.91 -70.40 1.79
N ALA A 14 10.75 -69.34 1.86
CA ALA A 14 12.17 -69.53 2.21
C ALA A 14 12.88 -68.20 2.47
N ASP A 15 13.33 -68.15 3.68
CA ASP A 15 14.63 -67.65 4.15
C ASP A 15 14.87 -66.16 4.37
N ALA A 16 14.99 -65.90 5.65
CA ALA A 16 15.50 -64.72 6.24
C ALA A 16 16.98 -64.46 5.82
N MET A 17 17.25 -63.34 5.19
CA MET A 17 18.57 -62.77 5.10
C MET A 17 18.55 -61.32 5.51
N GLU A 18 19.03 -61.12 6.71
CA GLU A 18 19.28 -59.84 7.36
C GLU A 18 20.27 -59.06 6.51
N ALA A 19 19.86 -57.95 5.93
CA ALA A 19 20.73 -56.99 5.25
C ALA A 19 20.85 -55.74 6.09
N PRO A 20 22.03 -55.10 6.19
CA PRO A 20 22.30 -54.07 7.18
C PRO A 20 21.54 -52.77 6.86
N MET A 21 21.12 -52.15 7.92
CA MET A 21 20.51 -50.82 7.92
C MET A 21 21.51 -49.83 7.29
N ALA A 22 21.19 -49.38 6.08
CA ALA A 22 21.79 -48.20 5.51
C ALA A 22 21.30 -46.97 6.25
N GLU A 23 22.22 -46.29 6.89
CA GLU A 23 22.01 -44.97 7.48
C GLU A 23 21.34 -44.06 6.46
N SER A 24 20.15 -43.60 6.84
CA SER A 24 19.46 -42.57 6.13
C SER A 24 20.30 -41.29 6.15
N SER A 25 20.92 -41.01 5.01
CA SER A 25 21.55 -39.75 4.70
C SER A 25 20.54 -38.64 5.04
N ALA A 26 20.90 -37.85 6.04
CA ALA A 26 20.18 -36.62 6.38
C ALA A 26 20.06 -35.77 5.12
N GLY A 27 18.84 -35.58 4.66
CA GLY A 27 18.56 -34.63 3.57
C GLY A 27 19.13 -33.29 3.95
N GLU A 28 20.10 -32.80 3.17
CA GLU A 28 20.52 -31.42 3.20
C GLU A 28 19.27 -30.55 3.04
N ALA A 29 18.89 -29.91 4.13
CA ALA A 29 17.90 -28.82 4.08
C ALA A 29 18.46 -27.80 3.08
N ILE A 30 17.80 -27.66 1.95
CA ILE A 30 18.04 -26.59 1.01
C ILE A 30 17.79 -25.30 1.78
N SER A 31 18.87 -24.67 2.23
CA SER A 31 18.82 -23.34 2.83
C SER A 31 18.25 -22.42 1.78
N THR A 32 17.00 -22.01 1.92
CA THR A 32 16.46 -20.89 1.13
C THR A 32 17.41 -19.70 1.34
N PRO A 33 17.92 -19.08 0.27
CA PRO A 33 18.77 -17.92 0.42
C PRO A 33 17.99 -16.88 1.23
N ASP A 34 18.61 -16.40 2.31
CA ASP A 34 18.10 -15.28 3.12
C ASP A 34 18.16 -14.04 2.23
N ILE A 35 17.10 -13.83 1.45
CA ILE A 35 16.88 -12.60 0.70
C ILE A 35 16.48 -11.57 1.75
N PRO A 36 17.31 -10.54 2.03
CA PRO A 36 16.89 -9.49 2.94
C PRO A 36 15.63 -8.87 2.37
N ALA A 37 14.50 -9.26 2.91
CA ALA A 37 13.22 -8.68 2.56
C ALA A 37 13.26 -7.23 3.05
N ALA A 38 13.53 -6.30 2.15
CA ALA A 38 13.30 -4.90 2.44
C ALA A 38 11.86 -4.78 2.95
N ALA A 39 11.67 -4.06 4.05
CA ALA A 39 10.35 -3.89 4.65
C ALA A 39 9.34 -3.49 3.57
N PRO A 40 8.16 -4.14 3.51
CA PRO A 40 7.17 -3.87 2.47
C PRO A 40 6.74 -2.40 2.50
N LYS A 41 6.59 -1.81 1.33
CA LYS A 41 6.15 -0.41 1.15
C LYS A 41 4.64 -0.37 1.01
N ILE A 42 3.94 -0.46 2.13
CA ILE A 42 2.47 -0.51 2.16
C ILE A 42 1.92 0.89 2.42
N ALA A 43 1.02 1.34 1.56
CA ALA A 43 0.23 2.55 1.75
C ALA A 43 -1.09 2.17 2.43
N TYR A 44 -1.38 2.74 3.60
CA TYR A 44 -2.59 2.46 4.35
C TYR A 44 -3.64 3.58 4.20
N VAL A 45 -4.89 3.16 4.07
CA VAL A 45 -6.07 4.02 4.16
C VAL A 45 -6.95 3.51 5.30
N TYR A 46 -7.29 4.40 6.21
CA TYR A 46 -8.19 4.15 7.34
C TYR A 46 -9.49 4.89 7.09
N SER A 47 -10.60 4.22 7.31
CA SER A 47 -11.92 4.85 7.24
C SER A 47 -12.67 4.59 8.55
N TYR A 48 -13.23 5.64 9.13
CA TYR A 48 -14.03 5.60 10.35
C TYR A 48 -15.38 6.24 10.09
N GLY A 49 -16.45 5.59 10.52
CA GLY A 49 -17.79 6.14 10.53
C GLY A 49 -18.27 6.34 11.96
N PHE A 50 -18.67 7.54 12.29
CA PHE A 50 -19.19 7.90 13.60
C PHE A 50 -20.64 8.35 13.51
N ARG A 51 -21.41 7.99 14.52
CA ARG A 51 -22.77 8.42 14.71
C ARG A 51 -22.87 9.21 16.01
N VAL A 52 -23.30 10.45 15.92
CA VAL A 52 -23.44 11.36 17.08
C VAL A 52 -24.72 12.16 16.98
N ALA A 53 -25.13 12.83 18.06
CA ALA A 53 -26.21 13.78 18.01
C ALA A 53 -25.92 14.89 16.97
N ARG A 54 -26.95 15.35 16.25
CA ARG A 54 -26.80 16.29 15.13
C ARG A 54 -26.01 17.55 15.50
N ASP A 55 -26.31 18.13 16.67
CA ASP A 55 -25.65 19.32 17.21
C ASP A 55 -24.18 19.06 17.63
N GLN A 56 -23.78 17.80 17.75
CA GLN A 56 -22.43 17.39 18.12
C GLN A 56 -21.54 17.10 16.89
N ILE A 57 -22.08 17.03 15.68
CA ILE A 57 -21.28 16.72 14.46
C ILE A 57 -20.20 17.78 14.27
N ALA A 58 -20.56 19.05 14.16
CA ALA A 58 -19.62 20.14 13.93
C ALA A 58 -18.59 20.29 15.08
N PRO A 59 -18.98 20.34 16.36
CA PRO A 59 -18.02 20.41 17.46
C PRO A 59 -17.06 19.22 17.52
N LEU A 60 -17.53 18.00 17.22
CA LEU A 60 -16.69 16.80 17.20
C LEU A 60 -15.70 16.84 16.04
N GLN A 61 -16.17 17.24 14.86
CA GLN A 61 -15.34 17.37 13.67
C GLN A 61 -14.23 18.39 13.85
N GLU A 62 -14.52 19.55 14.43
CA GLU A 62 -13.52 20.56 14.79
C GLU A 62 -12.53 20.02 15.84
N ARG A 63 -13.01 19.31 16.86
CA ARG A 63 -12.12 18.67 17.86
C ARG A 63 -11.18 17.68 17.23
N HIS A 64 -11.63 16.83 16.30
CA HIS A 64 -10.77 15.89 15.58
C HIS A 64 -9.74 16.62 14.70
N ALA A 65 -10.13 17.70 14.03
CA ALA A 65 -9.20 18.54 13.28
C ALA A 65 -8.16 19.20 14.19
N ASP A 66 -8.57 19.71 15.35
CA ASP A 66 -7.65 20.30 16.36
C ASP A 66 -6.66 19.26 16.91
N MET A 67 -7.10 18.03 17.14
CA MET A 67 -6.21 16.93 17.56
C MET A 67 -5.10 16.71 16.53
N CYS A 68 -5.45 16.72 15.23
CA CYS A 68 -4.48 16.63 14.14
C CYS A 68 -3.52 17.83 14.14
N ILE A 69 -4.04 19.05 14.22
CA ILE A 69 -3.23 20.28 14.21
C ILE A 69 -2.21 20.29 15.38
N LYS A 70 -2.60 19.81 16.55
CA LYS A 70 -1.73 19.72 17.74
C LYS A 70 -0.54 18.79 17.56
N LEU A 71 -0.64 17.76 16.72
CA LEU A 71 0.49 16.87 16.40
C LEU A 71 1.54 17.55 15.51
N GLY A 72 1.20 18.68 14.90
CA GLY A 72 2.08 19.42 14.01
C GLY A 72 2.08 18.91 12.57
N PRO A 73 2.46 19.78 11.61
CA PRO A 73 2.29 19.56 10.18
C PRO A 73 3.14 18.42 9.59
N LEU A 74 4.21 18.03 10.29
CA LEU A 74 5.05 16.89 9.90
C LEU A 74 4.44 15.53 10.31
N THR A 75 3.50 15.54 11.27
CA THR A 75 2.88 14.30 11.77
C THR A 75 1.44 14.16 11.29
N CYS A 76 0.68 15.26 11.27
CA CYS A 76 -0.71 15.25 10.87
C CYS A 76 -1.07 16.52 10.08
N GLN A 77 -1.83 16.34 9.01
CA GLN A 77 -2.32 17.41 8.16
C GLN A 77 -3.81 17.24 7.89
N VAL A 78 -4.60 18.27 8.12
CA VAL A 78 -5.99 18.33 7.69
C VAL A 78 -6.01 18.57 6.18
N ARG A 79 -6.57 17.64 5.42
CA ARG A 79 -6.66 17.70 3.96
C ARG A 79 -7.96 18.34 3.50
N SER A 80 -9.05 17.99 4.15
CA SER A 80 -10.39 18.51 3.86
C SER A 80 -11.26 18.40 5.10
N LEU A 81 -12.10 19.38 5.33
CA LEU A 81 -13.16 19.40 6.32
C LEU A 81 -14.42 19.91 5.62
N GLN A 82 -15.44 19.06 5.54
CA GLN A 82 -16.71 19.37 4.89
C GLN A 82 -17.85 19.14 5.88
N GLN A 83 -18.73 20.14 5.97
CA GLN A 83 -19.96 20.10 6.77
C GLN A 83 -21.12 20.40 5.85
N ASN A 84 -22.09 19.52 5.75
CA ASN A 84 -23.33 19.80 5.06
C ASN A 84 -24.33 20.41 6.02
N GLY A 85 -24.78 21.59 5.63
CA GLY A 85 -25.52 22.51 6.49
C GLY A 85 -26.99 22.14 6.77
N ALA A 86 -27.62 23.02 7.48
CA ALA A 86 -28.81 22.95 8.28
C ALA A 86 -30.15 22.72 7.55
N GLU A 87 -30.21 22.56 6.23
CA GLU A 87 -31.48 22.45 5.49
C GLU A 87 -31.97 21.03 5.26
N ASP A 88 -31.05 20.02 5.31
CA ASP A 88 -31.43 18.63 5.20
C ASP A 88 -31.59 18.01 6.60
N ASP A 89 -32.65 17.23 6.77
CA ASP A 89 -33.03 16.55 8.02
C ASP A 89 -31.93 15.57 8.54
N TYR A 90 -30.89 15.34 7.74
CA TYR A 90 -29.77 14.46 8.04
C TYR A 90 -28.47 15.27 8.10
N GLY A 91 -27.94 15.48 9.31
CA GLY A 91 -26.61 16.05 9.50
C GLY A 91 -25.53 15.06 8.99
N TYR A 92 -24.65 15.54 8.13
CA TYR A 92 -23.50 14.80 7.60
C TYR A 92 -22.24 15.65 7.65
N GLY A 93 -21.11 15.03 7.98
CA GLY A 93 -19.82 15.69 7.91
C GLY A 93 -18.75 14.71 7.41
N GLU A 94 -17.71 15.23 6.78
CA GLU A 94 -16.54 14.46 6.37
C GLU A 94 -15.28 15.21 6.74
N LEU A 95 -14.30 14.48 7.27
CA LEU A 95 -12.97 14.96 7.60
C LEU A 95 -11.93 14.04 6.97
N GLN A 96 -11.03 14.59 6.17
CA GLN A 96 -9.92 13.87 5.59
C GLN A 96 -8.61 14.37 6.18
N LEU A 97 -7.81 13.43 6.67
CA LEU A 97 -6.54 13.67 7.31
C LEU A 97 -5.43 12.88 6.61
N SER A 98 -4.22 13.42 6.68
CA SER A 98 -3.00 12.72 6.29
C SER A 98 -2.11 12.63 7.54
N VAL A 99 -1.88 11.42 8.02
CA VAL A 99 -1.17 11.16 9.29
C VAL A 99 0.06 10.30 9.02
N ALA A 100 1.19 10.60 9.66
CA ALA A 100 2.39 9.79 9.57
C ALA A 100 2.07 8.32 9.83
N ALA A 101 2.54 7.42 8.96
CA ALA A 101 2.10 6.02 8.92
C ALA A 101 2.30 5.28 10.25
N ASP A 102 3.37 5.60 10.99
CA ASP A 102 3.68 5.04 12.31
C ASP A 102 2.72 5.52 13.41
N LYS A 103 2.03 6.65 13.21
CA LYS A 103 1.10 7.27 14.15
C LYS A 103 -0.37 7.07 13.79
N ALA A 104 -0.66 6.73 12.53
CA ALA A 104 -2.03 6.69 12.01
C ALA A 104 -2.97 5.78 12.81
N ARG A 105 -2.49 4.61 13.22
CA ARG A 105 -3.29 3.64 13.99
C ARG A 105 -3.59 4.11 15.41
N GLU A 106 -2.61 4.72 16.08
CA GLU A 106 -2.78 5.29 17.42
C GLU A 106 -3.75 6.46 17.37
N PHE A 107 -3.53 7.37 16.41
CA PHE A 107 -4.40 8.51 16.19
C PHE A 107 -5.86 8.10 15.89
N GLY A 108 -6.07 7.06 15.08
CA GLY A 108 -7.41 6.50 14.85
C GLY A 108 -8.12 6.07 16.13
N ARG A 109 -7.41 5.45 17.09
CA ARG A 109 -7.98 5.09 18.41
C ARG A 109 -8.32 6.33 19.25
N GLU A 110 -7.53 7.39 19.13
CA GLU A 110 -7.81 8.66 19.81
C GLU A 110 -9.08 9.33 19.25
N LEU A 111 -9.31 9.27 17.94
CA LEU A 111 -10.55 9.75 17.32
C LEU A 111 -11.77 9.01 17.85
N VAL A 112 -11.68 7.67 17.96
CA VAL A 112 -12.75 6.85 18.54
C VAL A 112 -13.03 7.26 19.99
N ALA A 113 -11.98 7.36 20.82
CA ALA A 113 -12.13 7.74 22.21
C ALA A 113 -12.71 9.17 22.39
N ALA A 114 -12.36 10.09 21.50
CA ALA A 114 -12.94 11.45 21.51
C ALA A 114 -14.42 11.45 21.12
N THR A 115 -14.82 10.57 20.18
CA THR A 115 -16.21 10.37 19.77
C THR A 115 -17.06 9.81 20.93
N GLU A 116 -16.57 8.76 21.60
CA GLU A 116 -17.23 8.17 22.77
C GLU A 116 -17.46 9.18 23.90
N LYS A 117 -16.44 10.01 24.17
CA LYS A 117 -16.55 11.10 25.15
C LYS A 117 -17.57 12.17 24.75
N ALA A 118 -17.84 12.33 23.47
CA ALA A 118 -18.86 13.24 22.95
C ALA A 118 -20.28 12.58 22.92
N GLY A 119 -20.42 11.36 23.43
CA GLY A 119 -21.68 10.62 23.42
C GLY A 119 -22.04 10.02 22.07
N GLY A 120 -21.05 9.82 21.20
CA GLY A 120 -21.21 9.16 19.91
C GLY A 120 -20.71 7.73 19.90
N ASP A 121 -21.05 7.02 18.83
CA ASP A 121 -20.67 5.63 18.60
C ASP A 121 -19.89 5.47 17.29
N GLN A 122 -18.93 4.55 17.27
CA GLN A 122 -18.31 4.10 16.04
C GLN A 122 -19.23 3.08 15.35
N VAL A 123 -19.66 3.40 14.13
CA VAL A 123 -20.58 2.56 13.34
C VAL A 123 -19.90 1.86 12.16
N ALA A 124 -18.72 2.33 11.76
CA ALA A 124 -17.92 1.71 10.71
C ALA A 124 -16.43 1.89 10.98
N SER A 125 -15.64 0.90 10.57
CA SER A 125 -14.19 0.97 10.56
C SER A 125 -13.64 0.07 9.46
N SER A 126 -12.75 0.57 8.64
CA SER A 126 -11.97 -0.24 7.70
C SER A 126 -10.52 0.20 7.65
N ILE A 127 -9.65 -0.74 7.32
CA ILE A 127 -8.22 -0.52 7.07
C ILE A 127 -7.90 -1.23 5.76
N GLU A 128 -7.43 -0.47 4.78
CA GLU A 128 -7.01 -1.00 3.48
C GLU A 128 -5.52 -0.73 3.30
N GLY A 129 -4.77 -1.74 2.85
CA GLY A 129 -3.35 -1.65 2.57
C GLY A 129 -3.06 -1.98 1.11
N GLU A 130 -2.33 -1.10 0.42
CA GLU A 130 -1.82 -1.33 -0.93
C GLU A 130 -0.31 -1.50 -0.88
N ASP A 131 0.19 -2.65 -1.35
CA ASP A 131 1.63 -2.90 -1.44
C ASP A 131 2.19 -2.24 -2.71
N LEU A 132 2.97 -1.19 -2.51
CA LEU A 132 3.64 -0.41 -3.55
C LEU A 132 5.10 -0.83 -3.77
N SER A 133 5.60 -1.85 -3.07
CA SER A 133 7.00 -2.27 -3.11
C SER A 133 7.49 -2.51 -4.54
N LYS A 134 6.75 -3.32 -5.30
CA LYS A 134 7.10 -3.65 -6.69
C LYS A 134 7.07 -2.42 -7.59
N GLN A 135 6.03 -1.61 -7.49
CA GLN A 135 5.86 -0.41 -8.32
C GLN A 135 6.99 0.60 -8.08
N ILE A 136 7.39 0.78 -6.82
CA ILE A 136 8.51 1.67 -6.45
C ILE A 136 9.81 1.15 -7.06
N VAL A 137 10.15 -0.14 -6.87
CA VAL A 137 11.38 -0.74 -7.40
C VAL A 137 11.43 -0.67 -8.93
N ASP A 138 10.34 -1.03 -9.60
CA ASP A 138 10.25 -1.01 -11.07
C ASP A 138 10.39 0.43 -11.62
N THR A 139 9.77 1.41 -10.95
CA THR A 139 9.86 2.82 -11.36
C THR A 139 11.26 3.39 -11.12
N GLU A 140 11.91 3.05 -10.00
CA GLU A 140 13.31 3.42 -9.75
C GLU A 140 14.27 2.82 -10.78
N ALA A 141 14.06 1.57 -11.18
CA ALA A 141 14.88 0.93 -12.22
C ALA A 141 14.69 1.64 -13.57
N ARG A 142 13.43 1.95 -13.91
CA ARG A 142 13.11 2.72 -15.13
C ARG A 142 13.73 4.10 -15.12
N LEU A 143 13.64 4.83 -14.01
CA LEU A 143 14.24 6.16 -13.84
C LEU A 143 15.76 6.11 -14.09
N ARG A 144 16.47 5.18 -13.43
CA ARG A 144 17.92 5.00 -13.66
C ARG A 144 18.25 4.73 -15.12
N SER A 145 17.48 3.87 -15.79
CA SER A 145 17.67 3.56 -17.22
C SER A 145 17.49 4.80 -18.10
N ARG A 146 16.48 5.65 -17.81
CA ARG A 146 16.24 6.90 -18.55
C ARG A 146 17.32 7.94 -18.29
N GLU A 147 17.81 8.04 -17.08
CA GLU A 147 18.95 8.95 -16.76
C GLU A 147 20.21 8.56 -17.53
N VAL A 148 20.55 7.28 -17.62
CA VAL A 148 21.67 6.80 -18.43
C VAL A 148 21.47 7.10 -19.92
N LEU A 149 20.25 6.91 -20.45
CA LEU A 149 19.94 7.25 -21.85
C LEU A 149 20.12 8.74 -22.12
N ARG A 150 19.57 9.60 -21.26
CA ARG A 150 19.74 11.05 -21.33
C ARG A 150 21.22 11.43 -21.39
N ASP A 151 22.03 10.86 -20.48
CA ASP A 151 23.45 11.20 -20.39
C ASP A 151 24.22 10.80 -21.67
N ARG A 152 23.86 9.67 -22.28
CA ARG A 152 24.42 9.26 -23.58
C ARG A 152 24.02 10.21 -24.71
N LEU A 153 22.75 10.61 -24.78
CA LEU A 153 22.28 11.59 -25.78
C LEU A 153 22.96 12.95 -25.58
N MET A 154 23.11 13.40 -24.36
CA MET A 154 23.81 14.63 -24.03
C MET A 154 25.30 14.57 -24.44
N GLU A 155 25.95 13.41 -24.30
CA GLU A 155 27.34 13.22 -24.76
C GLU A 155 27.45 13.36 -26.29
N VAL A 156 26.50 12.81 -27.05
CA VAL A 156 26.43 12.97 -28.51
C VAL A 156 26.34 14.45 -28.88
N LEU A 157 25.44 15.21 -28.25
CA LEU A 157 25.26 16.62 -28.47
C LEU A 157 26.50 17.44 -28.11
N ARG A 158 27.16 17.10 -26.99
CA ARG A 158 28.35 17.80 -26.52
C ARG A 158 29.55 17.63 -27.45
N THR A 159 29.74 16.43 -27.97
CA THR A 159 30.87 16.12 -28.85
C THR A 159 30.69 16.63 -30.28
N ARG A 160 29.44 17.03 -30.62
CA ARG A 160 29.06 17.49 -31.98
C ARG A 160 29.53 16.53 -33.09
N LYS A 161 29.58 15.25 -32.80
CA LYS A 161 29.92 14.21 -33.76
C LYS A 161 28.60 13.66 -34.33
N GLY A 162 28.40 13.91 -35.63
CA GLY A 162 27.23 13.43 -36.36
C GLY A 162 26.76 14.45 -37.39
N SER A 163 25.84 14.06 -38.23
CA SER A 163 25.15 14.93 -39.17
C SER A 163 24.21 15.90 -38.42
N VAL A 164 23.82 16.97 -39.06
CA VAL A 164 22.83 17.92 -38.48
C VAL A 164 21.53 17.22 -38.13
N GLN A 165 21.10 16.25 -38.93
CA GLN A 165 19.89 15.49 -38.68
C GLN A 165 20.01 14.63 -37.41
N GLU A 166 21.14 13.96 -37.22
CA GLU A 166 21.39 13.15 -36.01
C GLU A 166 21.42 14.00 -34.74
N LEU A 167 21.98 15.22 -34.83
CA LEU A 167 21.98 16.17 -33.70
C LEU A 167 20.56 16.65 -33.34
N VAL A 168 19.74 16.97 -34.36
CA VAL A 168 18.33 17.36 -34.14
C VAL A 168 17.52 16.21 -33.55
N GLU A 169 17.75 14.98 -33.99
CA GLU A 169 17.11 13.81 -33.44
C GLU A 169 17.53 13.57 -31.97
N ALA A 170 18.83 13.76 -31.67
CA ALA A 170 19.34 13.65 -30.29
C ALA A 170 18.74 14.74 -29.37
N GLU A 171 18.59 16.00 -29.85
CA GLU A 171 17.93 17.07 -29.09
C GLU A 171 16.48 16.72 -28.75
N ARG A 172 15.71 16.21 -29.72
CA ARG A 172 14.34 15.74 -29.50
C ARG A 172 14.30 14.57 -28.52
N GLY A 173 15.24 13.62 -28.65
CA GLY A 173 15.38 12.50 -27.75
C GLY A 173 15.67 12.94 -26.31
N VAL A 174 16.53 13.94 -26.09
CA VAL A 174 16.79 14.51 -24.78
C VAL A 174 15.53 15.13 -24.17
N ALA A 175 14.77 15.91 -24.96
CA ALA A 175 13.53 16.51 -24.48
C ALA A 175 12.51 15.45 -24.02
N GLN A 176 12.30 14.41 -24.84
CA GLN A 176 11.41 13.32 -24.52
C GLN A 176 11.85 12.54 -23.27
N VAL A 177 13.14 12.20 -23.17
CA VAL A 177 13.67 11.45 -22.03
C VAL A 177 13.60 12.28 -20.74
N ASN A 178 13.82 13.60 -20.80
CA ASN A 178 13.64 14.46 -19.64
C ASN A 178 12.19 14.46 -19.14
N GLU A 179 11.21 14.51 -20.04
CA GLU A 179 9.80 14.41 -19.67
C GLU A 179 9.49 13.08 -18.97
N GLU A 180 10.00 11.96 -19.51
CA GLU A 180 9.84 10.63 -18.89
C GLU A 180 10.52 10.53 -17.53
N ILE A 181 11.69 11.18 -17.33
CA ILE A 181 12.38 11.29 -16.05
C ILE A 181 11.53 12.05 -15.04
N ASP A 182 10.99 13.21 -15.42
CA ASP A 182 10.18 14.03 -14.53
C ASP A 182 8.87 13.35 -14.13
N GLN A 183 8.23 12.66 -15.07
CA GLN A 183 7.05 11.82 -14.78
C GLN A 183 7.39 10.70 -13.80
N ALA A 184 8.50 9.98 -14.01
CA ALA A 184 8.92 8.89 -13.12
C ALA A 184 9.26 9.40 -11.71
N ARG A 185 9.92 10.56 -11.60
CA ARG A 185 10.23 11.21 -10.31
C ARG A 185 8.97 11.62 -9.56
N SER A 186 8.02 12.25 -10.25
CA SER A 186 6.74 12.64 -9.67
C SER A 186 5.96 11.43 -9.15
N TRP A 187 5.93 10.36 -9.93
CA TRP A 187 5.28 9.11 -9.57
C TRP A 187 5.91 8.45 -8.34
N LEU A 188 7.25 8.41 -8.28
CA LEU A 188 7.98 7.91 -7.11
C LEU A 188 7.70 8.74 -5.87
N GLN A 189 7.67 10.06 -5.99
CA GLN A 189 7.39 10.96 -4.87
C GLN A 189 5.97 10.73 -4.33
N GLU A 190 4.99 10.55 -5.21
CA GLU A 190 3.61 10.24 -4.82
C GLU A 190 3.52 8.89 -4.07
N MET A 191 4.08 7.82 -4.64
CA MET A 191 4.06 6.49 -4.01
C MET A 191 4.75 6.49 -2.64
N ARG A 192 5.91 7.13 -2.54
CA ARG A 192 6.64 7.26 -1.28
C ARG A 192 5.87 8.09 -0.26
N GLY A 193 5.19 9.14 -0.71
CA GLY A 193 4.30 9.95 0.12
C GLY A 193 3.13 9.13 0.68
N ARG A 194 2.50 8.29 -0.15
CA ARG A 194 1.43 7.38 0.26
C ARG A 194 1.88 6.31 1.27
N VAL A 195 3.13 5.87 1.19
CA VAL A 195 3.72 4.95 2.18
C VAL A 195 4.07 5.67 3.47
N ALA A 196 4.60 6.89 3.39
CA ALA A 196 5.02 7.68 4.56
C ALA A 196 3.84 8.23 5.37
N TYR A 197 2.72 8.52 4.69
CA TYR A 197 1.52 9.09 5.30
C TYR A 197 0.29 8.27 4.94
N SER A 198 -0.41 7.83 5.97
CA SER A 198 -1.70 7.17 5.82
C SER A 198 -2.81 8.19 5.67
N ARG A 199 -3.76 7.92 4.78
CA ARG A 199 -5.00 8.68 4.68
C ARG A 199 -5.98 8.18 5.73
N ILE A 200 -6.57 9.09 6.49
CA ILE A 200 -7.67 8.81 7.40
C ILE A 200 -8.89 9.58 6.91
N THR A 201 -9.96 8.88 6.60
CA THR A 201 -11.26 9.46 6.24
C THR A 201 -12.24 9.19 7.36
N VAL A 202 -12.84 10.24 7.87
CA VAL A 202 -13.83 10.17 8.95
C VAL A 202 -15.15 10.71 8.44
N THR A 203 -16.20 9.91 8.54
CA THR A 203 -17.57 10.31 8.21
C THR A 203 -18.39 10.44 9.49
N TYR A 204 -19.18 11.49 9.57
CA TYR A 204 -20.06 11.78 10.71
C TYR A 204 -21.50 11.74 10.23
N GLN A 205 -22.33 11.02 10.96
CA GLN A 205 -23.75 10.88 10.68
C GLN A 205 -24.55 11.23 11.92
N SER A 206 -25.70 11.89 11.74
CA SER A 206 -26.60 12.13 12.86
C SER A 206 -27.19 10.80 13.35
N GLN A 207 -27.38 10.69 14.67
CA GLN A 207 -28.30 9.72 15.23
C GLN A 207 -29.69 10.11 14.69
N GLY A 208 -30.29 9.23 13.86
CA GLY A 208 -31.66 9.46 13.43
C GLY A 208 -32.56 9.70 14.64
N ALA A 209 -33.49 10.63 14.55
CA ALA A 209 -34.57 10.70 15.55
C ALA A 209 -35.21 9.31 15.56
N GLY A 210 -35.05 8.58 16.67
CA GLY A 210 -35.73 7.31 16.86
C GLY A 210 -37.24 7.50 16.66
N PRO A 211 -37.94 6.44 16.28
CA PRO A 211 -39.37 6.52 16.05
C PRO A 211 -40.13 6.98 17.29
#